data_d0bb026bd7aa789121880ea31199b991
#
_entry.id   d0bb026bd7aa789121880ea31199b991
#
_cell.length_a   1.000
_cell.length_b   1.000
_cell.length_c   1.000
_cell.angle_alpha   90.00
_cell.angle_beta   90.00
_cell.angle_gamma   90.00
#
_symmetry.space_group_name_H-M   'P 1'
#
loop_
_entity.id
_entity.type
_entity.pdbx_description
1 polymer ?
#
loop_
_entity_poly.entity_id
_entity_poly.type
_entity_poly.pdbx_seq_one_letter_code
_entity_poly.pdbx_strand_id
1 'polypeptide(L)'
;MSGKTAATRRGLTIPEMFSAGFSILGGNAPLLSIEITRECPLSCPGCYAYGDTHLGGGVTLSQLSDLRGEALVEGVIGLVRKHRPLHVSLVGGEPLVRHRELSRILPRLSEMGVATLVVTSAVIPIPMEWMSL
;
A
#
# COMPACT_ATOMS: atom_id res chain seq x y z
N MET A 1 -9.66 22.22 25.40
CA MET A 1 -8.68 22.28 24.30
C MET A 1 -7.65 21.17 24.57
N SER A 2 -7.88 19.99 24.03
CA SER A 2 -6.95 18.85 24.19
C SER A 2 -6.11 18.75 22.92
N GLY A 3 -4.85 19.20 23.02
CA GLY A 3 -3.87 19.09 21.93
C GLY A 3 -3.50 17.61 21.73
N LYS A 4 -3.96 17.01 20.65
CA LYS A 4 -3.43 15.73 20.16
C LYS A 4 -2.02 16.00 19.64
N THR A 5 -1.03 15.57 20.40
CA THR A 5 0.39 15.55 20.03
C THR A 5 0.54 14.76 18.73
N ALA A 6 1.13 15.39 17.71
CA ALA A 6 1.54 14.72 16.49
C ALA A 6 2.43 13.50 16.87
N ALA A 7 2.11 12.34 16.34
CA ALA A 7 2.91 11.13 16.53
C ALA A 7 4.32 11.38 15.98
N THR A 8 5.25 11.68 16.88
CA THR A 8 6.67 11.73 16.55
C THR A 8 7.06 10.34 16.06
N ARG A 9 7.60 10.21 14.85
CA ARG A 9 8.19 8.98 14.36
C ARG A 9 9.22 8.50 15.37
N ARG A 10 8.85 7.52 16.18
CA ARG A 10 9.82 6.80 17.01
C ARG A 10 10.72 6.02 16.08
N GLY A 11 12.02 6.25 16.15
CA GLY A 11 12.99 5.35 15.54
C GLY A 11 12.82 3.94 16.12
N LEU A 12 13.15 2.92 15.32
CA LEU A 12 13.14 1.53 15.78
C LEU A 12 14.03 1.38 17.01
N THR A 13 13.49 0.79 18.05
CA THR A 13 14.25 0.42 19.24
C THR A 13 15.11 -0.83 18.97
N ILE A 14 16.17 -1.03 19.75
CA ILE A 14 17.03 -2.20 19.62
C ILE A 14 16.23 -3.53 19.70
N PRO A 15 15.28 -3.74 20.65
CA PRO A 15 14.46 -4.94 20.67
C PRO A 15 13.60 -5.12 19.40
N GLU A 16 13.06 -4.04 18.85
CA GLU A 16 12.29 -4.09 17.60
C GLU A 16 13.17 -4.49 16.41
N MET A 17 14.42 -4.02 16.37
CA MET A 17 15.39 -4.42 15.34
C MET A 17 15.71 -5.92 15.42
N PHE A 18 15.93 -6.46 16.62
CA PHE A 18 16.16 -7.89 16.81
C PHE A 18 14.92 -8.72 16.44
N SER A 19 13.72 -8.29 16.83
CA SER A 19 12.47 -8.94 16.48
C SER A 19 12.26 -8.98 14.96
N ALA A 20 12.54 -7.86 14.28
CA ALA A 20 12.49 -7.79 12.83
C ALA A 20 13.52 -8.74 12.18
N GLY A 21 14.75 -8.76 12.69
CA GLY A 21 15.79 -9.67 12.21
C GLY A 21 15.39 -11.14 12.33
N PHE A 22 14.89 -11.55 13.48
CA PHE A 22 14.39 -12.93 13.68
C PHE A 22 13.19 -13.25 12.78
N SER A 23 12.31 -12.29 12.56
CA SER A 23 11.16 -12.44 11.66
C SER A 23 11.61 -12.71 10.21
N ILE A 24 12.60 -11.97 9.74
CA ILE A 24 13.18 -12.13 8.40
C ILE A 24 13.91 -13.48 8.28
N LEU A 25 14.71 -13.85 9.27
CA LEU A 25 15.39 -15.15 9.32
C LEU A 25 14.37 -16.32 9.37
N GLY A 26 13.21 -16.10 9.96
CA GLY A 26 12.08 -17.04 9.96
C GLY A 26 11.30 -17.10 8.62
N GLY A 27 11.76 -16.40 7.57
CA GLY A 27 11.18 -16.44 6.23
C GLY A 27 10.07 -15.41 5.97
N ASN A 28 9.87 -14.44 6.87
CA ASN A 28 8.93 -13.35 6.62
C ASN A 28 9.55 -12.31 5.68
N ALA A 29 8.73 -11.74 4.77
CA ALA A 29 9.19 -10.69 3.88
C ALA A 29 9.44 -9.40 4.66
N PRO A 30 10.58 -8.70 4.49
CA PRO A 30 10.81 -7.40 5.14
C PRO A 30 9.87 -6.32 4.60
N LEU A 31 9.63 -6.35 3.31
CA LEU A 31 8.78 -5.39 2.58
C LEU A 31 7.97 -6.13 1.52
N LEU A 32 6.70 -5.77 1.40
CA LEU A 32 5.84 -6.18 0.30
C LEU A 32 5.27 -4.94 -0.38
N SER A 33 5.56 -4.77 -1.66
CA SER A 33 4.94 -3.72 -2.48
C SER A 33 3.84 -4.33 -3.32
N ILE A 34 2.63 -3.79 -3.23
CA ILE A 34 1.45 -4.28 -3.93
C ILE A 34 0.89 -3.17 -4.81
N GLU A 35 0.89 -3.40 -6.11
CA GLU A 35 0.20 -2.54 -7.07
C GLU A 35 -1.29 -2.89 -7.06
N ILE A 36 -2.12 -1.99 -6.48
CA ILE A 36 -3.56 -2.23 -6.28
C ILE A 36 -4.42 -1.74 -7.44
N THR A 37 -3.87 -0.89 -8.29
CA THR A 37 -4.54 -0.37 -9.50
C THR A 37 -3.52 0.22 -10.45
N ARG A 38 -3.84 0.19 -11.73
CA ARG A 38 -3.10 0.92 -12.77
C ARG A 38 -3.83 2.18 -13.24
N GLU A 39 -5.05 2.40 -12.75
CA GLU A 39 -5.79 3.62 -13.03
C GLU A 39 -5.12 4.83 -12.37
N CYS A 40 -5.01 5.91 -13.13
CA CYS A 40 -4.51 7.19 -12.63
C CYS A 40 -5.19 8.31 -13.39
N PRO A 41 -5.71 9.36 -12.73
CA PRO A 41 -6.29 10.52 -13.38
C PRO A 41 -5.24 11.49 -13.92
N LEU A 42 -3.94 11.25 -13.63
CA LEU A 42 -2.82 12.08 -14.03
C LEU A 42 -2.04 11.45 -15.18
N SER A 43 -1.41 12.28 -15.98
CA SER A 43 -0.50 11.91 -17.07
C SER A 43 0.84 12.62 -16.87
N CYS A 44 1.59 12.18 -15.86
CA CYS A 44 2.86 12.82 -15.48
C CYS A 44 3.96 12.49 -16.48
N PRO A 45 4.73 13.46 -16.96
CA PRO A 45 5.89 13.20 -17.81
C PRO A 45 6.90 12.29 -17.13
N GLY A 46 7.34 11.23 -17.82
CA GLY A 46 8.29 10.26 -17.28
C GLY A 46 7.69 9.28 -16.27
N CYS A 47 6.36 9.23 -16.13
CA CYS A 47 5.70 8.25 -15.30
C CYS A 47 5.86 6.84 -15.89
N TYR A 48 6.35 5.90 -15.10
CA TYR A 48 6.52 4.51 -15.53
C TYR A 48 5.20 3.84 -15.94
N ALA A 49 4.07 4.28 -15.36
CA ALA A 49 2.75 3.73 -15.65
C ALA A 49 2.18 4.12 -17.02
N TYR A 50 2.84 5.02 -17.76
CA TYR A 50 2.40 5.52 -19.07
C TYR A 50 3.40 5.28 -20.21
N GLY A 51 4.47 4.53 -19.95
CA GLY A 51 5.42 4.15 -21.00
C GLY A 51 4.88 2.98 -21.82
N ASP A 52 5.00 3.06 -23.16
CA ASP A 52 4.57 1.98 -24.08
C ASP A 52 5.24 0.63 -23.81
N THR A 53 6.35 0.64 -23.10
CA THR A 53 7.14 -0.54 -22.76
C THR A 53 6.86 -1.09 -21.36
N HIS A 54 6.18 -0.34 -20.50
CA HIS A 54 5.97 -0.70 -19.10
C HIS A 54 5.14 -2.00 -18.93
N LEU A 55 4.17 -2.21 -19.81
CA LEU A 55 3.27 -3.37 -19.74
C LEU A 55 3.73 -4.55 -20.60
N GLY A 56 4.82 -4.37 -21.34
CA GLY A 56 5.31 -5.36 -22.30
C GLY A 56 4.46 -5.45 -23.57
N GLY A 57 5.11 -5.44 -24.74
CA GLY A 57 4.56 -5.88 -26.02
C GLY A 57 3.19 -5.35 -26.46
N GLY A 58 2.91 -4.03 -26.32
CA GLY A 58 1.73 -3.42 -26.92
C GLY A 58 0.42 -3.52 -26.11
N VAL A 59 0.48 -3.96 -24.85
CA VAL A 59 -0.67 -3.97 -23.94
C VAL A 59 -0.87 -2.56 -23.38
N THR A 60 -2.07 -2.00 -23.52
CA THR A 60 -2.44 -0.70 -22.95
C THR A 60 -3.07 -0.86 -21.57
N LEU A 61 -3.03 0.22 -20.76
CA LEU A 61 -3.67 0.25 -19.42
C LEU A 61 -5.17 -0.12 -19.48
N SER A 62 -5.87 0.22 -20.56
CA SER A 62 -7.29 -0.11 -20.73
C SER A 62 -7.54 -1.61 -20.99
N GLN A 63 -6.53 -2.36 -21.39
CA GLN A 63 -6.63 -3.81 -21.64
C GLN A 63 -6.34 -4.64 -20.40
N LEU A 64 -5.91 -4.00 -19.30
CA LEU A 64 -5.63 -4.68 -18.05
C LEU A 64 -6.86 -4.64 -17.15
N SER A 65 -7.28 -5.81 -16.69
CA SER A 65 -8.32 -5.92 -15.68
C SER A 65 -7.72 -5.79 -14.28
N ASP A 66 -7.89 -4.62 -13.66
CA ASP A 66 -7.59 -4.45 -12.24
C ASP A 66 -8.62 -5.20 -11.39
N LEU A 67 -8.17 -5.78 -10.30
CA LEU A 67 -9.07 -6.27 -9.27
C LEU A 67 -9.79 -5.08 -8.62
N ARG A 68 -11.07 -5.28 -8.27
CA ARG A 68 -11.93 -4.26 -7.64
C ARG A 68 -12.80 -4.87 -6.55
N GLY A 69 -13.34 -4.03 -5.69
CA GLY A 69 -14.27 -4.43 -4.64
C GLY A 69 -13.69 -5.51 -3.74
N GLU A 70 -14.50 -6.51 -3.43
CA GLU A 70 -14.13 -7.60 -2.52
C GLU A 70 -12.89 -8.39 -2.99
N ALA A 71 -12.79 -8.64 -4.28
CA ALA A 71 -11.66 -9.38 -4.86
C ALA A 71 -10.32 -8.68 -4.61
N LEU A 72 -10.28 -7.34 -4.70
CA LEU A 72 -9.09 -6.56 -4.38
C LEU A 72 -8.78 -6.62 -2.88
N VAL A 73 -9.79 -6.41 -2.02
CA VAL A 73 -9.61 -6.43 -0.56
C VAL A 73 -9.05 -7.78 -0.11
N GLU A 74 -9.70 -8.87 -0.48
CA GLU A 74 -9.27 -10.22 -0.10
C GLU A 74 -7.94 -10.61 -0.74
N GLY A 75 -7.67 -10.16 -1.96
CA GLY A 75 -6.38 -10.36 -2.64
C GLY A 75 -5.23 -9.75 -1.86
N VAL A 76 -5.35 -8.48 -1.46
CA VAL A 76 -4.33 -7.79 -0.65
C VAL A 76 -4.12 -8.48 0.70
N ILE A 77 -5.20 -8.75 1.42
CA ILE A 77 -5.12 -9.39 2.74
C ILE A 77 -4.55 -10.81 2.63
N GLY A 78 -4.91 -11.56 1.59
CA GLY A 78 -4.36 -12.89 1.31
C GLY A 78 -2.85 -12.87 1.08
N LEU A 79 -2.34 -11.90 0.29
CA LEU A 79 -0.92 -11.72 0.07
C LEU A 79 -0.17 -11.39 1.37
N VAL A 80 -0.73 -10.49 2.19
CA VAL A 80 -0.13 -10.10 3.47
C VAL A 80 -0.10 -11.28 4.44
N ARG A 81 -1.16 -12.08 4.53
CA ARG A 81 -1.18 -13.31 5.34
C ARG A 81 -0.15 -14.35 4.89
N LYS A 82 -0.01 -14.50 3.57
CA LYS A 82 0.93 -15.46 2.97
C LYS A 82 2.38 -15.09 3.23
N HIS A 83 2.73 -13.82 3.02
CA HIS A 83 4.12 -13.36 3.07
C HIS A 83 4.53 -12.77 4.42
N ARG A 84 3.56 -12.47 5.29
CA ARG A 84 3.76 -11.90 6.63
C ARG A 84 4.81 -10.78 6.65
N PRO A 85 4.63 -9.72 5.82
CA PRO A 85 5.60 -8.65 5.72
C PRO A 85 5.62 -7.81 7.00
N LEU A 86 6.78 -7.22 7.29
CA LEU A 86 6.91 -6.20 8.35
C LEU A 86 6.32 -4.87 7.88
N HIS A 87 6.42 -4.59 6.58
CA HIS A 87 5.95 -3.36 5.96
C HIS A 87 5.26 -3.66 4.64
N VAL A 88 4.12 -3.01 4.41
CA VAL A 88 3.40 -3.05 3.13
C VAL A 88 3.38 -1.68 2.49
N SER A 89 3.75 -1.61 1.21
CA SER A 89 3.60 -0.42 0.38
C SER A 89 2.47 -0.67 -0.63
N LEU A 90 1.40 0.11 -0.54
CA LEU A 90 0.31 0.09 -1.51
C LEU A 90 0.57 1.16 -2.56
N VAL A 91 0.81 0.70 -3.77
CA VAL A 91 1.19 1.54 -4.91
C VAL A 91 0.22 1.34 -6.08
N GLY A 92 0.48 2.03 -7.17
CA GLY A 92 -0.27 1.85 -8.40
C GLY A 92 -0.11 3.06 -9.31
N GLY A 93 -1.05 3.28 -10.22
CA GLY A 93 -1.22 4.55 -10.87
C GLY A 93 -1.53 5.62 -9.83
N GLU A 94 -2.78 5.70 -9.37
CA GLU A 94 -3.17 6.49 -8.21
C GLU A 94 -4.01 5.63 -7.26
N PRO A 95 -3.46 5.14 -6.14
CA PRO A 95 -4.18 4.27 -5.21
C PRO A 95 -5.49 4.83 -4.68
N LEU A 96 -5.59 6.16 -4.53
CA LEU A 96 -6.80 6.81 -4.00
C LEU A 96 -8.03 6.68 -4.91
N VAL A 97 -7.89 6.27 -6.18
CA VAL A 97 -9.05 5.90 -7.01
C VAL A 97 -9.78 4.67 -6.44
N ARG A 98 -9.10 3.89 -5.59
CA ARG A 98 -9.63 2.73 -4.85
C ARG A 98 -9.95 3.07 -3.38
N HIS A 99 -10.38 4.31 -3.11
CA HIS A 99 -10.61 4.77 -1.73
C HIS A 99 -11.59 3.89 -0.94
N ARG A 100 -12.60 3.30 -1.60
CA ARG A 100 -13.58 2.41 -0.95
C ARG A 100 -12.93 1.10 -0.50
N GLU A 101 -12.10 0.51 -1.33
CA GLU A 101 -11.33 -0.69 -1.00
C GLU A 101 -10.26 -0.38 0.04
N LEU A 102 -9.54 0.74 -0.11
CA LEU A 102 -8.54 1.17 0.87
C LEU A 102 -9.14 1.39 2.25
N SER A 103 -10.34 1.98 2.36
CA SER A 103 -11.04 2.14 3.65
C SER A 103 -11.35 0.81 4.35
N ARG A 104 -11.32 -0.30 3.63
CA ARG A 104 -11.50 -1.66 4.17
C ARG A 104 -10.18 -2.39 4.38
N ILE A 105 -9.18 -2.12 3.55
CA ILE A 105 -7.85 -2.73 3.62
C ILE A 105 -7.07 -2.17 4.80
N LEU A 106 -6.98 -0.83 4.93
CA LEU A 106 -6.11 -0.17 5.91
C LEU A 106 -6.42 -0.56 7.37
N PRO A 107 -7.68 -0.58 7.84
CA PRO A 107 -7.98 -1.03 9.20
C PRO A 107 -7.55 -2.48 9.44
N ARG A 108 -7.76 -3.37 8.46
CA ARG A 108 -7.38 -4.80 8.58
C ARG A 108 -5.87 -4.98 8.65
N LEU A 109 -5.10 -4.19 7.88
CA LEU A 109 -3.63 -4.21 7.97
C LEU A 109 -3.15 -3.67 9.32
N SER A 110 -3.78 -2.61 9.83
CA SER A 110 -3.50 -2.07 11.16
C SER A 110 -3.78 -3.10 12.27
N GLU A 111 -4.92 -3.80 12.22
CA GLU A 111 -5.26 -4.90 13.13
C GLU A 111 -4.26 -6.06 13.07
N MET A 112 -3.68 -6.31 11.90
CA MET A 112 -2.63 -7.32 11.71
C MET A 112 -1.26 -6.85 12.20
N GLY A 113 -1.12 -5.61 12.66
CA GLY A 113 0.13 -5.03 13.13
C GLY A 113 1.15 -4.76 12.02
N VAL A 114 0.70 -4.61 10.77
CA VAL A 114 1.56 -4.38 9.61
C VAL A 114 1.71 -2.88 9.36
N ALA A 115 2.94 -2.39 9.36
CA ALA A 115 3.21 -1.01 8.97
C ALA A 115 2.85 -0.80 7.50
N THR A 116 2.00 0.18 7.21
CA THR A 116 1.46 0.40 5.87
C THR A 116 1.81 1.79 5.34
N LEU A 117 2.26 1.85 4.09
CA LEU A 117 2.49 3.06 3.31
C LEU A 117 1.57 3.08 2.10
N VAL A 118 0.83 4.16 1.89
CA VAL A 118 0.10 4.42 0.64
C VAL A 118 0.89 5.46 -0.15
N VAL A 119 1.34 5.08 -1.35
CA VAL A 119 2.11 5.97 -2.24
C VAL A 119 1.13 6.65 -3.19
N THR A 120 0.86 7.92 -2.97
CA THR A 120 -0.14 8.69 -3.70
C THR A 120 0.40 10.06 -4.12
N SER A 121 -0.10 10.58 -5.24
CA SER A 121 0.09 11.97 -5.65
C SER A 121 -0.73 12.96 -4.81
N ALA A 122 -1.67 12.46 -4.00
CA ALA A 122 -2.64 13.23 -3.23
C ALA A 122 -3.52 14.17 -4.07
N VAL A 123 -3.66 13.89 -5.37
CA VAL A 123 -4.59 14.62 -6.26
C VAL A 123 -6.05 14.38 -5.86
N ILE A 124 -6.31 13.27 -5.19
CA ILE A 124 -7.59 12.92 -4.56
C ILE A 124 -7.45 13.18 -3.06
N PRO A 125 -8.42 13.83 -2.39
CA PRO A 125 -8.35 14.08 -0.96
C PRO A 125 -8.19 12.79 -0.14
N ILE A 126 -7.30 12.84 0.86
CA ILE A 126 -7.06 11.70 1.76
C ILE A 126 -8.07 11.78 2.90
N PRO A 127 -8.84 10.70 3.17
CA PRO A 127 -9.75 10.65 4.30
C PRO A 127 -9.00 10.83 5.63
N MET A 128 -9.47 11.76 6.47
CA MET A 128 -8.80 12.09 7.73
C MET A 128 -8.75 10.91 8.71
N GLU A 129 -9.74 10.01 8.65
CA GLU A 129 -9.79 8.81 9.49
C GLU A 129 -8.59 7.86 9.24
N TRP A 130 -7.99 7.90 8.06
CA TRP A 130 -6.81 7.06 7.77
C TRP A 130 -5.54 7.51 8.50
N MET A 131 -5.50 8.78 8.93
CA MET A 131 -4.35 9.35 9.62
C MET A 131 -4.18 8.82 11.06
N SER A 132 -5.16 8.08 11.57
CA SER A 132 -5.18 7.53 12.93
C SER A 132 -5.08 5.99 12.98
N LEU A 133 -4.87 5.33 11.82
CA LEU A 133 -4.74 3.88 11.70
C LEU A 133 -3.32 3.37 11.97
#